data_4be002c211b3ebb214006bb5f5e509ab
#
_entry.id   4be002c211b3ebb214006bb5f5e509ab
#
_cell.length_a   1.000
_cell.length_b   1.000
_cell.length_c   1.000
_cell.angle_alpha   90.00
_cell.angle_beta   90.00
_cell.angle_gamma   90.00
#
_symmetry.space_group_name_H-M   'P 1'
#
loop_
_entity.id
_entity.type
_entity.pdbx_description
1 polymer ?
#
loop_
_entity_poly.entity_id
_entity_poly.type
_entity_poly.pdbx_seq_one_letter_code
_entity_poly.pdbx_strand_id
1 'polypeptide(L)'
;MSYTIREIEKKDNKSVEIVIRTCLIEFGANHDGTAWSDPDLGRFSEIYNSQGNKYWVAEDETGKIVGGTGIGYLTDEICELQKMYCLPDARGKGVANRLMEAALEYAKKYYKKCYLETLDNMTRAQRFYEKYGFYRVDKPVVITEHYACEVKYLKEL
;
A
#
# COMPACT_ATOMS: atom_id res chain seq x y z
N MET A 1 5.79 14.17 -17.21
CA MET A 1 6.74 13.82 -16.16
C MET A 1 6.90 12.31 -16.10
N SER A 2 8.13 11.83 -16.03
CA SER A 2 8.42 10.39 -16.04
C SER A 2 8.54 9.87 -14.62
N TYR A 3 8.03 8.67 -14.38
CA TYR A 3 8.13 7.97 -13.09
C TYR A 3 8.74 6.59 -13.29
N THR A 4 9.51 6.15 -12.31
CA THR A 4 10.09 4.81 -12.29
C THR A 4 9.50 4.05 -11.12
N ILE A 5 9.01 2.82 -11.39
CA ILE A 5 8.54 1.92 -10.34
C ILE A 5 9.62 0.87 -10.13
N ARG A 6 10.09 0.73 -8.91
CA ARG A 6 11.15 -0.22 -8.55
C ARG A 6 10.99 -0.73 -7.13
N GLU A 7 11.69 -1.80 -6.79
CA GLU A 7 11.70 -2.31 -5.42
C GLU A 7 12.39 -1.33 -4.49
N ILE A 8 11.93 -1.28 -3.24
CA ILE A 8 12.50 -0.41 -2.22
C ILE A 8 13.94 -0.79 -1.91
N GLU A 9 14.77 0.21 -1.62
CA GLU A 9 16.12 0.06 -1.14
C GLU A 9 16.26 0.76 0.22
N LYS A 10 17.29 0.44 0.97
CA LYS A 10 17.52 1.02 2.30
C LYS A 10 17.51 2.54 2.28
N LYS A 11 18.07 3.15 1.24
CA LYS A 11 18.11 4.62 1.07
C LYS A 11 16.73 5.25 0.98
N ASP A 12 15.69 4.47 0.65
CA ASP A 12 14.34 4.98 0.45
C ASP A 12 13.51 4.99 1.75
N ASN A 13 13.96 4.34 2.80
CA ASN A 13 13.16 4.12 4.01
C ASN A 13 12.58 5.41 4.59
N LYS A 14 13.41 6.43 4.73
CA LYS A 14 12.97 7.72 5.30
C LYS A 14 11.99 8.44 4.37
N SER A 15 12.26 8.41 3.06
CA SER A 15 11.41 9.05 2.06
C SER A 15 10.02 8.39 2.02
N VAL A 16 9.96 7.06 2.12
CA VAL A 16 8.68 6.34 2.16
C VAL A 16 7.89 6.70 3.42
N GLU A 17 8.55 6.76 4.57
CA GLU A 17 7.91 7.19 5.82
C GLU A 17 7.29 8.58 5.67
N ILE A 18 8.02 9.51 5.07
CA ILE A 18 7.54 10.88 4.84
C ILE A 18 6.32 10.89 3.92
N VAL A 19 6.33 10.11 2.84
CA VAL A 19 5.17 10.01 1.94
C VAL A 19 3.94 9.52 2.70
N ILE A 20 4.09 8.45 3.47
CA ILE A 20 2.98 7.86 4.22
C ILE A 20 2.42 8.84 5.24
N ARG A 21 3.28 9.48 6.04
CA ARG A 21 2.83 10.43 7.05
C ARG A 21 2.17 11.65 6.43
N THR A 22 2.69 12.14 5.31
CA THR A 22 2.10 13.27 4.58
C THR A 22 0.68 12.92 4.13
N CYS A 23 0.47 11.75 3.56
CA CYS A 23 -0.86 11.30 3.12
C CYS A 23 -1.81 11.08 4.31
N LEU A 24 -1.32 10.52 5.42
CA LEU A 24 -2.16 10.31 6.60
C LEU A 24 -2.64 11.64 7.20
N ILE A 25 -1.77 12.63 7.27
CA ILE A 25 -2.14 13.98 7.74
C ILE A 25 -3.23 14.57 6.83
N GLU A 26 -3.07 14.42 5.53
CA GLU A 26 -4.03 14.93 4.54
C GLU A 26 -5.44 14.39 4.80
N PHE A 27 -5.56 13.12 5.18
CA PHE A 27 -6.85 12.46 5.42
C PHE A 27 -7.30 12.48 6.89
N GLY A 28 -6.60 13.22 7.75
CA GLY A 28 -6.92 13.28 9.18
C GLY A 28 -6.66 11.97 9.90
N ALA A 29 -5.79 11.12 9.35
CA ALA A 29 -5.50 9.79 9.87
C ALA A 29 -4.18 9.71 10.64
N ASN A 30 -3.65 10.86 11.10
CA ASN A 30 -2.42 10.95 11.89
C ASN A 30 -2.71 10.71 13.37
N HIS A 31 -3.23 9.51 13.68
CA HIS A 31 -3.60 9.12 15.04
C HIS A 31 -3.51 7.60 15.20
N ASP A 32 -3.65 7.11 16.44
CA ASP A 32 -3.63 5.68 16.74
C ASP A 32 -4.78 4.95 16.01
N GLY A 33 -4.57 3.69 15.70
CA GLY A 33 -5.54 2.86 14.98
C GLY A 33 -5.38 2.89 13.47
N THR A 34 -4.37 3.63 12.99
CA THR A 34 -4.01 3.69 11.56
C THR A 34 -2.53 3.35 11.41
N ALA A 35 -2.03 3.46 10.18
CA ALA A 35 -0.62 3.25 9.89
C ALA A 35 0.30 4.26 10.63
N TRP A 36 -0.24 5.36 11.13
CA TRP A 36 0.52 6.37 11.85
C TRP A 36 1.32 5.81 13.04
N SER A 37 0.74 4.82 13.72
CA SER A 37 1.34 4.19 14.90
C SER A 37 2.15 2.94 14.60
N ASP A 38 2.30 2.56 13.33
CA ASP A 38 3.05 1.36 12.97
C ASP A 38 4.54 1.56 13.32
N PRO A 39 5.13 0.67 14.15
CA PRO A 39 6.53 0.84 14.56
C PRO A 39 7.51 0.60 13.41
N ASP A 40 7.07 0.01 12.32
CA ASP A 40 7.91 -0.35 11.18
C ASP A 40 8.00 0.75 10.12
N LEU A 41 7.29 1.87 10.28
CA LEU A 41 7.47 3.02 9.39
C LEU A 41 8.93 3.48 9.43
N GLY A 42 9.52 3.64 8.26
CA GLY A 42 10.93 4.00 8.15
C GLY A 42 11.87 2.79 8.08
N ARG A 43 11.32 1.55 8.07
CA ARG A 43 12.13 0.32 8.03
C ARG A 43 11.67 -0.67 6.97
N PHE A 44 10.95 -0.21 5.96
CA PHE A 44 10.31 -1.13 5.00
C PHE A 44 11.27 -1.96 4.19
N SER A 45 12.49 -1.48 3.93
CA SER A 45 13.49 -2.30 3.24
C SER A 45 13.86 -3.57 4.02
N GLU A 46 13.72 -3.52 5.35
CA GLU A 46 13.97 -4.69 6.22
C GLU A 46 12.71 -5.56 6.35
N ILE A 47 11.55 -4.90 6.50
CA ILE A 47 10.27 -5.58 6.77
C ILE A 47 9.81 -6.37 5.55
N TYR A 48 9.99 -5.84 4.35
CA TYR A 48 9.55 -6.46 3.10
C TYR A 48 10.70 -7.20 2.40
N ASN A 49 11.49 -7.95 3.14
CA ASN A 49 12.72 -8.58 2.64
C ASN A 49 12.66 -10.10 2.59
N SER A 50 11.50 -10.72 2.66
CA SER A 50 11.34 -12.16 2.58
C SER A 50 10.43 -12.55 1.43
N GLN A 51 10.52 -13.80 0.96
CA GLN A 51 9.67 -14.30 -0.10
C GLN A 51 8.20 -14.17 0.31
N GLY A 52 7.38 -13.64 -0.59
CA GLY A 52 5.98 -13.38 -0.32
C GLY A 52 5.71 -12.00 0.27
N ASN A 53 6.76 -11.24 0.57
CA ASN A 53 6.68 -9.86 1.06
C ASN A 53 7.58 -8.98 0.21
N LYS A 54 7.04 -7.88 -0.27
CA LYS A 54 7.81 -6.94 -1.11
C LYS A 54 7.19 -5.56 -1.06
N TYR A 55 8.01 -4.53 -1.19
CA TYR A 55 7.55 -3.14 -1.27
C TYR A 55 8.15 -2.47 -2.50
N TRP A 56 7.33 -1.73 -3.23
CA TRP A 56 7.73 -0.96 -4.41
C TRP A 56 7.59 0.52 -4.12
N VAL A 57 8.48 1.30 -4.73
CA VAL A 57 8.44 2.75 -4.67
C VAL A 57 8.28 3.32 -6.07
N ALA A 58 7.66 4.50 -6.13
CA ALA A 58 7.59 5.29 -7.35
C ALA A 58 8.50 6.51 -7.16
N GLU A 59 9.39 6.70 -8.09
CA GLU A 59 10.35 7.80 -8.04
C GLU A 59 10.14 8.68 -9.27
N ASP A 60 10.15 10.00 -9.09
CA ASP A 60 10.03 10.93 -10.21
C ASP A 60 11.39 11.12 -10.92
N GLU A 61 11.41 11.91 -11.96
CA GLU A 61 12.61 12.13 -12.76
C GLU A 61 13.74 12.86 -12.02
N THR A 62 13.44 13.47 -10.86
CA THR A 62 14.47 14.12 -10.01
C THR A 62 15.02 13.16 -8.97
N GLY A 63 14.50 11.94 -8.89
CA GLY A 63 14.89 10.96 -7.87
C GLY A 63 14.07 11.05 -6.58
N LYS A 64 13.04 11.90 -6.54
CA LYS A 64 12.17 12.02 -5.38
C LYS A 64 11.19 10.86 -5.31
N ILE A 65 11.05 10.23 -4.15
CA ILE A 65 10.03 9.21 -3.90
C ILE A 65 8.67 9.91 -3.73
N VAL A 66 7.70 9.51 -4.55
CA VAL A 66 6.37 10.13 -4.58
C VAL A 66 5.24 9.16 -4.24
N GLY A 67 5.53 7.88 -4.10
CA GLY A 67 4.53 6.88 -3.75
C GLY A 67 5.14 5.53 -3.49
N GLY A 68 4.30 4.59 -3.08
CA GLY A 68 4.72 3.22 -2.84
C GLY A 68 3.55 2.32 -2.49
N THR A 69 3.80 1.02 -2.52
CA THR A 69 2.87 -0.01 -2.07
C THR A 69 3.61 -1.30 -1.77
N GLY A 70 3.02 -2.13 -0.90
CA GLY A 70 3.61 -3.41 -0.55
C GLY A 70 2.62 -4.56 -0.61
N ILE A 71 3.18 -5.76 -0.68
CA ILE A 71 2.48 -7.03 -0.51
C ILE A 71 3.06 -7.67 0.74
N GLY A 72 2.19 -8.02 1.69
CA GLY A 72 2.56 -8.70 2.92
C GLY A 72 1.79 -10.00 3.10
N TYR A 73 2.42 -10.97 3.74
CA TYR A 73 1.81 -12.26 4.06
C TYR A 73 0.70 -12.09 5.11
N LEU A 74 -0.45 -12.71 4.89
CA LEU A 74 -1.48 -12.88 5.91
C LEU A 74 -1.69 -14.35 6.24
N THR A 75 -1.96 -15.16 5.21
CA THR A 75 -2.06 -16.61 5.31
C THR A 75 -1.35 -17.23 4.11
N ASP A 76 -1.20 -18.54 4.08
CA ASP A 76 -0.54 -19.22 2.96
C ASP A 76 -1.21 -18.92 1.60
N GLU A 77 -2.50 -18.62 1.59
CA GLU A 77 -3.26 -18.37 0.36
C GLU A 77 -3.60 -16.91 0.15
N ILE A 78 -3.51 -16.06 1.18
CA ILE A 78 -3.99 -14.67 1.13
C ILE A 78 -2.89 -13.71 1.56
N CYS A 79 -2.59 -12.75 0.70
CA CYS A 79 -1.70 -11.62 1.02
C CYS A 79 -2.52 -10.38 1.29
N GLU A 80 -1.83 -9.34 1.75
CA GLU A 80 -2.44 -8.02 1.96
C GLU A 80 -1.73 -6.98 1.11
N LEU A 81 -2.50 -6.16 0.41
CA LEU A 81 -1.98 -4.94 -0.21
C LEU A 81 -1.84 -3.91 0.90
N GLN A 82 -0.62 -3.45 1.14
CA GLN A 82 -0.27 -2.65 2.31
C GLN A 82 0.37 -1.33 1.93
N LYS A 83 0.07 -0.30 2.72
CA LYS A 83 0.78 0.98 2.68
C LYS A 83 0.87 1.56 1.26
N MET A 84 -0.26 1.56 0.54
CA MET A 84 -0.34 2.17 -0.79
C MET A 84 -0.67 3.66 -0.65
N TYR A 85 0.29 4.48 -0.96
CA TYR A 85 0.17 5.94 -0.85
C TYR A 85 0.87 6.62 -2.02
N CYS A 86 0.29 7.72 -2.49
CA CYS A 86 0.90 8.61 -3.48
C CYS A 86 0.71 10.05 -3.03
N LEU A 87 1.76 10.84 -3.14
CA LEU A 87 1.68 12.27 -2.88
C LEU A 87 0.67 12.94 -3.82
N PRO A 88 -0.02 14.02 -3.38
CA PRO A 88 -1.04 14.66 -4.21
C PRO A 88 -0.57 15.00 -5.63
N ASP A 89 0.64 15.51 -5.78
CA ASP A 89 1.18 15.92 -7.08
C ASP A 89 1.42 14.74 -8.03
N ALA A 90 1.52 13.52 -7.52
CA ALA A 90 1.72 12.33 -8.33
C ALA A 90 0.40 11.63 -8.72
N ARG A 91 -0.72 12.10 -8.18
CA ARG A 91 -2.04 11.50 -8.46
C ARG A 91 -2.54 11.91 -9.83
N GLY A 92 -3.34 11.01 -10.45
CA GLY A 92 -3.92 11.26 -11.75
C GLY A 92 -2.93 11.14 -12.90
N LYS A 93 -1.76 10.57 -12.67
CA LYS A 93 -0.68 10.44 -13.67
C LYS A 93 -0.30 8.98 -13.92
N GLY A 94 -1.12 8.05 -13.45
CA GLY A 94 -0.91 6.61 -13.68
C GLY A 94 0.08 5.95 -12.72
N VAL A 95 0.61 6.67 -11.74
CA VAL A 95 1.58 6.13 -10.77
C VAL A 95 0.96 5.02 -9.94
N ALA A 96 -0.23 5.27 -9.35
CA ALA A 96 -0.93 4.27 -8.55
C ALA A 96 -1.26 3.02 -9.36
N ASN A 97 -1.65 3.18 -10.63
CA ASN A 97 -1.92 2.07 -11.53
C ASN A 97 -0.68 1.19 -11.72
N ARG A 98 0.46 1.80 -11.96
CA ARG A 98 1.71 1.06 -12.16
C ARG A 98 2.16 0.35 -10.89
N LEU A 99 1.98 0.99 -9.73
CA LEU A 99 2.26 0.36 -8.43
C LEU A 99 1.34 -0.83 -8.21
N MET A 100 0.04 -0.68 -8.45
CA MET A 100 -0.93 -1.77 -8.30
C MET A 100 -0.58 -2.94 -9.21
N GLU A 101 -0.25 -2.67 -10.47
CA GLU A 101 0.10 -3.70 -11.44
C GLU A 101 1.34 -4.49 -11.00
N ALA A 102 2.37 -3.80 -10.51
CA ALA A 102 3.57 -4.46 -10.00
C ALA A 102 3.25 -5.34 -8.79
N ALA A 103 2.46 -4.83 -7.85
CA ALA A 103 2.07 -5.55 -6.64
C ALA A 103 1.25 -6.80 -6.97
N LEU A 104 0.24 -6.67 -7.83
CA LEU A 104 -0.63 -7.81 -8.18
C LEU A 104 0.10 -8.87 -8.99
N GLU A 105 1.00 -8.46 -9.89
CA GLU A 105 1.81 -9.42 -10.64
C GLU A 105 2.67 -10.26 -9.70
N TYR A 106 3.29 -9.63 -8.71
CA TYR A 106 4.06 -10.34 -7.69
C TYR A 106 3.16 -11.25 -6.84
N ALA A 107 2.01 -10.72 -6.38
CA ALA A 107 1.09 -11.46 -5.52
C ALA A 107 0.59 -12.76 -6.17
N LYS A 108 0.30 -12.72 -7.47
CA LYS A 108 -0.18 -13.89 -8.23
C LYS A 108 0.80 -15.06 -8.19
N LYS A 109 2.09 -14.81 -8.00
CA LYS A 109 3.11 -15.86 -7.96
C LYS A 109 3.04 -16.68 -6.66
N TYR A 110 2.52 -16.10 -5.58
CA TYR A 110 2.60 -16.70 -4.25
C TYR A 110 1.25 -16.90 -3.58
N TYR A 111 0.19 -16.23 -4.02
CA TYR A 111 -1.09 -16.21 -3.33
C TYR A 111 -2.27 -16.39 -4.27
N LYS A 112 -3.41 -16.79 -3.70
CA LYS A 112 -4.67 -16.96 -4.43
C LYS A 112 -5.58 -15.74 -4.30
N LYS A 113 -5.46 -14.99 -3.21
CA LYS A 113 -6.31 -13.83 -2.93
C LYS A 113 -5.48 -12.71 -2.34
N CYS A 114 -5.96 -11.49 -2.53
CA CYS A 114 -5.36 -10.29 -1.95
C CYS A 114 -6.42 -9.53 -1.16
N TYR A 115 -6.08 -9.17 0.07
CA TYR A 115 -6.92 -8.45 1.01
C TYR A 115 -6.37 -7.04 1.20
N LEU A 116 -7.23 -6.08 1.57
CA LEU A 116 -6.80 -4.75 2.01
C LEU A 116 -7.81 -4.13 2.96
N GLU A 117 -7.33 -3.20 3.78
CA GLU A 117 -8.15 -2.36 4.64
C GLU A 117 -7.87 -0.89 4.33
N THR A 118 -8.90 -0.06 4.41
CA THR A 118 -8.76 1.38 4.18
C THR A 118 -9.76 2.15 5.03
N LEU A 119 -9.60 3.47 5.09
CA LEU A 119 -10.48 4.35 5.84
C LEU A 119 -11.73 4.67 5.01
N ASP A 120 -12.86 4.92 5.69
CA ASP A 120 -14.13 5.19 5.03
C ASP A 120 -14.15 6.53 4.29
N ASN A 121 -13.31 7.49 4.70
CA ASN A 121 -13.19 8.79 4.02
C ASN A 121 -12.27 8.78 2.79
N MET A 122 -11.63 7.66 2.50
CA MET A 122 -10.75 7.52 1.33
C MET A 122 -11.53 7.01 0.12
N THR A 123 -12.54 7.77 -0.32
CA THR A 123 -13.48 7.33 -1.36
C THR A 123 -12.83 7.16 -2.74
N ARG A 124 -11.84 7.98 -3.09
CA ARG A 124 -11.11 7.83 -4.36
C ARG A 124 -10.32 6.52 -4.38
N ALA A 125 -9.67 6.20 -3.27
CA ALA A 125 -8.91 4.95 -3.13
C ALA A 125 -9.86 3.75 -3.24
N GLN A 126 -11.02 3.81 -2.59
CA GLN A 126 -12.02 2.74 -2.66
C GLN A 126 -12.45 2.48 -4.10
N ARG A 127 -12.77 3.53 -4.88
CA ARG A 127 -13.12 3.39 -6.30
C ARG A 127 -11.98 2.81 -7.12
N PHE A 128 -10.76 3.19 -6.81
CA PHE A 128 -9.56 2.67 -7.46
C PHE A 128 -9.43 1.15 -7.22
N TYR A 129 -9.59 0.70 -5.97
CA TYR A 129 -9.54 -0.73 -5.64
C TYR A 129 -10.65 -1.51 -6.34
N GLU A 130 -11.88 -0.99 -6.33
CA GLU A 130 -13.02 -1.64 -7.02
C GLU A 130 -12.77 -1.79 -8.51
N LYS A 131 -12.13 -0.81 -9.13
CA LYS A 131 -11.76 -0.85 -10.54
C LYS A 131 -10.78 -1.99 -10.85
N TYR A 132 -9.95 -2.39 -9.89
CA TYR A 132 -9.04 -3.52 -10.04
C TYR A 132 -9.66 -4.85 -9.64
N GLY A 133 -10.95 -4.89 -9.35
CA GLY A 133 -11.66 -6.12 -9.04
C GLY A 133 -11.72 -6.48 -7.57
N PHE A 134 -11.30 -5.58 -6.68
CA PHE A 134 -11.52 -5.77 -5.26
C PHE A 134 -13.00 -5.58 -4.94
N TYR A 135 -13.53 -6.44 -4.09
CA TYR A 135 -14.93 -6.37 -3.64
C TYR A 135 -15.00 -6.25 -2.11
N ARG A 136 -16.01 -5.56 -1.65
CA ARG A 136 -16.17 -5.27 -0.22
C ARG A 136 -16.53 -6.53 0.56
N VAL A 137 -15.92 -6.71 1.74
CA VAL A 137 -16.23 -7.79 2.68
C VAL A 137 -16.49 -7.21 4.06
N ASP A 138 -17.28 -7.94 4.86
CA ASP A 138 -17.70 -7.45 6.18
C ASP A 138 -16.73 -7.83 7.29
N LYS A 139 -15.97 -8.91 7.11
CA LYS A 139 -15.11 -9.46 8.15
C LYS A 139 -13.65 -9.40 7.73
N PRO A 140 -12.73 -9.09 8.66
CA PRO A 140 -11.30 -9.13 8.35
C PRO A 140 -10.84 -10.58 8.16
N VAL A 141 -9.81 -10.75 7.33
CA VAL A 141 -9.12 -12.04 7.17
C VAL A 141 -8.39 -12.38 8.47
N VAL A 142 -7.73 -11.38 9.05
CA VAL A 142 -7.08 -11.47 10.36
C VAL A 142 -7.36 -10.18 11.13
N ILE A 143 -7.29 -10.24 12.47
CA ILE A 143 -7.42 -9.04 13.30
C ILE A 143 -6.11 -8.25 13.19
N THR A 144 -6.20 -6.97 12.83
CA THR A 144 -5.05 -6.10 12.67
C THR A 144 -5.06 -4.99 13.73
N GLU A 145 -3.92 -4.28 13.86
CA GLU A 145 -3.80 -3.12 14.73
C GLU A 145 -4.43 -1.86 14.13
N HIS A 146 -4.84 -1.90 12.87
CA HIS A 146 -5.47 -0.76 12.19
C HIS A 146 -6.98 -0.76 12.42
N TYR A 147 -7.39 -0.71 13.71
CA TYR A 147 -8.80 -0.78 14.08
C TYR A 147 -9.66 0.37 13.53
N ALA A 148 -9.03 1.49 13.13
CA ALA A 148 -9.76 2.61 12.51
C ALA A 148 -10.02 2.40 11.02
N CYS A 149 -9.42 1.37 10.40
CA CYS A 149 -9.63 1.05 8.99
C CYS A 149 -10.84 0.12 8.87
N GLU A 150 -12.04 0.70 8.72
CA GLU A 150 -13.30 -0.03 8.77
C GLU A 150 -13.72 -0.65 7.44
N VAL A 151 -13.16 -0.19 6.33
CA VAL A 151 -13.53 -0.67 5.00
C VAL A 151 -12.55 -1.75 4.57
N LYS A 152 -13.09 -2.92 4.21
CA LYS A 152 -12.31 -4.12 3.90
C LYS A 152 -12.65 -4.62 2.52
N TYR A 153 -11.64 -5.02 1.76
CA TYR A 153 -11.78 -5.52 0.40
C TYR A 153 -10.98 -6.81 0.19
N LEU A 154 -11.45 -7.63 -0.71
CA LEU A 154 -10.79 -8.86 -1.12
C LEU A 154 -10.81 -8.97 -2.65
N LYS A 155 -9.81 -9.63 -3.21
CA LYS A 155 -9.72 -9.85 -4.66
C LYS A 155 -9.20 -11.26 -4.92
N GLU A 156 -9.83 -11.95 -5.89
CA GLU A 156 -9.28 -13.20 -6.44
C GLU A 156 -8.11 -12.86 -7.36
N LEU A 157 -7.01 -13.54 -7.20
CA LEU A 157 -5.81 -13.32 -8.03
C LEU A 157 -5.74 -14.24 -9.24
#